data_b65dc542e9bfb39ab169d78c184548bf
#
_entry.id   b65dc542e9bfb39ab169d78c184548bf
#
_cell.length_a   1.000
_cell.length_b   1.000
_cell.length_c   1.000
_cell.angle_alpha   90.00
_cell.angle_beta   90.00
_cell.angle_gamma   90.00
#
_symmetry.space_group_name_H-M   'P 1'
#
loop_
_entity.id
_entity.type
_entity.pdbx_description
1 polymer ?
#
loop_
_entity_poly.entity_id
_entity_poly.type
_entity_poly.pdbx_seq_one_letter_code
_entity_poly.pdbx_strand_id
1 'polypeptide(L)'
;MSKKLPVGIQVYGLRDLLENTPENFKNVMEQVKALGYDGVELAGLYGLTPEYVKEVLDEVGLVPISAHVAFAEMMEDLDTIIADYKKIGVQYLVMPYMAEEYRPVNPEGFQKFLPMLNEVGKKIHDAGMTFLYHNHDFEFVKMEDGQWGYDVMFASIPHDNLMP
;
A
#
# COMPACT_ATOMS: atom_id res chain seq x y z
N MET A 1 -12.49 -31.67 4.92
CA MET A 1 -11.29 -30.96 5.44
C MET A 1 -11.54 -29.47 5.29
N SER A 2 -11.47 -28.70 6.36
CA SER A 2 -11.57 -27.23 6.27
C SER A 2 -10.36 -26.70 5.52
N LYS A 3 -10.58 -25.95 4.44
CA LYS A 3 -9.50 -25.34 3.68
C LYS A 3 -8.87 -24.25 4.58
N LYS A 4 -7.59 -24.40 4.96
CA LYS A 4 -6.87 -23.35 5.71
C LYS A 4 -6.83 -22.10 4.83
N LEU A 5 -7.27 -20.97 5.38
CA LEU A 5 -7.13 -19.69 4.70
C LEU A 5 -5.66 -19.27 4.71
N PRO A 6 -5.14 -18.69 3.61
CA PRO A 6 -3.79 -18.14 3.59
C PRO A 6 -3.72 -16.93 4.52
N VAL A 7 -2.55 -16.71 5.11
CA VAL A 7 -2.28 -15.61 6.04
C VAL A 7 -1.08 -14.80 5.53
N GLY A 8 -1.27 -13.50 5.40
CA GLY A 8 -0.20 -12.53 5.10
C GLY A 8 0.24 -11.76 6.33
N ILE A 9 1.44 -11.20 6.28
CA ILE A 9 1.94 -10.26 7.29
C ILE A 9 2.31 -8.93 6.62
N GLN A 10 2.00 -7.82 7.29
CA GLN A 10 2.49 -6.51 6.89
C GLN A 10 3.92 -6.32 7.37
N VAL A 11 4.84 -6.13 6.43
CA VAL A 11 6.29 -6.04 6.69
C VAL A 11 6.67 -4.81 7.50
N TYR A 12 5.84 -3.76 7.49
CA TYR A 12 6.04 -2.60 8.38
C TYR A 12 6.10 -2.98 9.88
N GLY A 13 5.39 -4.02 10.28
CA GLY A 13 5.47 -4.57 11.64
C GLY A 13 6.85 -5.15 11.99
N LEU A 14 7.69 -5.41 10.99
CA LEU A 14 9.04 -5.96 11.13
C LEU A 14 10.13 -4.92 10.83
N ARG A 15 9.79 -3.64 10.68
CA ARG A 15 10.71 -2.56 10.26
C ARG A 15 11.96 -2.46 11.12
N ASP A 16 11.84 -2.76 12.42
CA ASP A 16 12.96 -2.68 13.35
C ASP A 16 13.97 -3.84 13.16
N LEU A 17 13.60 -4.88 12.41
CA LEU A 17 14.43 -6.02 12.04
C LEU A 17 15.01 -5.88 10.64
N LEU A 18 14.49 -4.95 9.83
CA LEU A 18 14.89 -4.75 8.44
C LEU A 18 15.99 -3.69 8.36
N GLU A 19 17.18 -4.14 8.04
CA GLU A 19 18.28 -3.30 7.59
C GLU A 19 18.21 -3.20 6.07
N ASN A 20 18.68 -2.08 5.50
CA ASN A 20 18.68 -1.87 4.04
C ASN A 20 19.80 -2.67 3.36
N THR A 21 19.85 -3.97 3.61
CA THR A 21 20.84 -4.88 3.00
C THR A 21 20.15 -6.11 2.40
N PRO A 22 20.64 -6.62 1.25
CA PRO A 22 20.08 -7.79 0.60
C PRO A 22 20.02 -9.02 1.51
N GLU A 23 21.11 -9.29 2.23
CA GLU A 23 21.22 -10.46 3.10
C GLU A 23 20.22 -10.41 4.26
N ASN A 24 20.07 -9.24 4.88
CA ASN A 24 19.12 -9.06 5.98
C ASN A 24 17.68 -9.23 5.51
N PHE A 25 17.30 -8.64 4.36
CA PHE A 25 15.96 -8.79 3.81
C PHE A 25 15.61 -10.26 3.57
N LYS A 26 16.51 -11.01 2.92
CA LYS A 26 16.31 -12.44 2.67
C LYS A 26 16.13 -13.21 3.98
N ASN A 27 17.00 -12.99 4.95
CA ASN A 27 16.94 -13.67 6.25
C ASN A 27 15.60 -13.39 6.99
N VAL A 28 15.11 -12.16 6.96
CA VAL A 28 13.81 -11.82 7.57
C VAL A 28 12.66 -12.50 6.84
N MET A 29 12.67 -12.54 5.50
CA MET A 29 11.63 -13.24 4.72
C MET A 29 11.63 -14.74 4.97
N GLU A 30 12.79 -15.37 5.10
CA GLU A 30 12.93 -16.79 5.49
C GLU A 30 12.31 -17.06 6.87
N GLN A 31 12.53 -16.17 7.84
CA GLN A 31 11.91 -16.28 9.16
C GLN A 31 10.38 -16.11 9.10
N VAL A 32 9.88 -15.16 8.31
CA VAL A 32 8.45 -14.97 8.06
C VAL A 32 7.83 -16.25 7.51
N LYS A 33 8.47 -16.88 6.53
CA LYS A 33 8.00 -18.15 5.97
C LYS A 33 8.02 -19.28 6.99
N ALA A 34 9.10 -19.38 7.78
CA ALA A 34 9.23 -20.40 8.83
C ALA A 34 8.16 -20.30 9.91
N LEU A 35 7.65 -19.09 10.17
CA LEU A 35 6.52 -18.85 11.07
C LEU A 35 5.16 -19.26 10.47
N GLY A 36 5.12 -19.63 9.18
CA GLY A 36 3.95 -20.19 8.52
C GLY A 36 3.08 -19.18 7.78
N TYR A 37 3.60 -17.99 7.49
CA TYR A 37 2.93 -17.02 6.62
C TYR A 37 2.97 -17.46 5.16
N ASP A 38 1.92 -17.12 4.40
CA ASP A 38 1.76 -17.45 2.99
C ASP A 38 2.14 -16.29 2.07
N GLY A 39 2.08 -15.04 2.58
CA GLY A 39 2.40 -13.86 1.81
C GLY A 39 2.76 -12.66 2.66
N VAL A 40 3.11 -11.56 1.99
CA VAL A 40 3.53 -10.31 2.62
C VAL A 40 2.83 -9.11 1.98
N GLU A 41 2.56 -8.09 2.80
CA GLU A 41 2.34 -6.73 2.36
C GLU A 41 3.62 -5.95 2.55
N LEU A 42 4.23 -5.50 1.45
CA LEU A 42 5.47 -4.73 1.49
C LEU A 42 5.24 -3.31 2.04
N ALA A 43 6.26 -2.73 2.64
CA ALA A 43 6.26 -1.35 3.11
C ALA A 43 7.53 -0.64 2.59
N GLY A 44 7.56 -0.40 1.28
CA GLY A 44 8.74 0.05 0.55
C GLY A 44 9.63 -1.11 0.08
N LEU A 45 10.73 -0.76 -0.58
CA LEU A 45 11.70 -1.72 -1.13
C LEU A 45 13.02 -1.79 -0.34
N TYR A 46 13.13 -1.09 0.77
CA TYR A 46 14.30 -1.13 1.68
C TYR A 46 15.65 -0.82 0.99
N GLY A 47 15.64 0.04 -0.05
CA GLY A 47 16.82 0.35 -0.85
C GLY A 47 17.27 -0.77 -1.79
N LEU A 48 16.47 -1.83 -1.94
CA LEU A 48 16.71 -2.97 -2.81
C LEU A 48 16.07 -2.77 -4.19
N THR A 49 16.57 -3.48 -5.18
CA THR A 49 15.94 -3.46 -6.51
C THR A 49 14.68 -4.32 -6.53
N PRO A 50 13.67 -3.98 -7.37
CA PRO A 50 12.47 -4.79 -7.53
C PRO A 50 12.77 -6.23 -7.95
N GLU A 51 13.79 -6.44 -8.79
CA GLU A 51 14.25 -7.75 -9.21
C GLU A 51 14.71 -8.61 -8.04
N TYR A 52 15.50 -8.03 -7.14
CA TYR A 52 16.01 -8.75 -5.98
C TYR A 52 14.89 -9.08 -4.99
N VAL A 53 13.99 -8.13 -4.72
CA VAL A 53 12.82 -8.38 -3.86
C VAL A 53 11.98 -9.52 -4.42
N LYS A 54 11.72 -9.51 -5.74
CA LYS A 54 10.98 -10.59 -6.40
C LYS A 54 11.69 -11.92 -6.26
N GLU A 55 13.00 -11.98 -6.57
CA GLU A 55 13.82 -13.20 -6.49
C GLU A 55 13.74 -13.81 -5.07
N VAL A 56 13.91 -12.99 -4.03
CA VAL A 56 13.83 -13.47 -2.65
C VAL A 56 12.44 -14.00 -2.31
N LEU A 57 11.37 -13.28 -2.67
CA LEU A 57 10.01 -13.73 -2.36
C LEU A 57 9.64 -15.02 -3.08
N ASP A 58 10.07 -15.18 -4.35
CA ASP A 58 9.89 -16.39 -5.13
C ASP A 58 10.67 -17.58 -4.52
N GLU A 59 11.93 -17.36 -4.16
CA GLU A 59 12.81 -18.39 -3.56
C GLU A 59 12.26 -18.90 -2.22
N VAL A 60 11.82 -17.95 -1.39
CA VAL A 60 11.27 -18.25 -0.06
C VAL A 60 9.84 -18.81 -0.15
N GLY A 61 9.13 -18.54 -1.24
CA GLY A 61 7.75 -18.98 -1.46
C GLY A 61 6.73 -18.14 -0.70
N LEU A 62 6.95 -16.81 -0.62
CA LEU A 62 6.00 -15.83 -0.09
C LEU A 62 5.33 -15.07 -1.24
N VAL A 63 4.01 -14.93 -1.18
CA VAL A 63 3.23 -14.17 -2.17
C VAL A 63 3.33 -12.68 -1.87
N PRO A 64 3.76 -11.81 -2.81
CA PRO A 64 3.65 -10.36 -2.67
C PRO A 64 2.20 -9.94 -2.88
N ILE A 65 1.44 -9.74 -1.79
CA ILE A 65 0.01 -9.47 -1.84
C ILE A 65 -0.23 -8.02 -2.24
N SER A 66 0.34 -7.09 -1.48
CA SER A 66 0.14 -5.66 -1.55
C SER A 66 1.41 -4.90 -1.18
N ALA A 67 1.43 -3.61 -1.43
CA ALA A 67 2.53 -2.75 -1.03
C ALA A 67 2.03 -1.38 -0.56
N HIS A 68 2.46 -0.96 0.62
CA HIS A 68 2.33 0.40 1.09
C HIS A 68 3.34 1.29 0.38
N VAL A 69 2.84 2.34 -0.26
CA VAL A 69 3.65 3.37 -0.94
C VAL A 69 3.16 4.75 -0.52
N ALA A 70 4.06 5.60 -0.05
CA ALA A 70 3.70 6.93 0.40
C ALA A 70 3.14 7.78 -0.76
N PHE A 71 2.09 8.58 -0.49
CA PHE A 71 1.46 9.41 -1.51
C PHE A 71 2.45 10.41 -2.15
N ALA A 72 3.38 10.94 -1.37
CA ALA A 72 4.43 11.82 -1.88
C ALA A 72 5.32 11.13 -2.94
N GLU A 73 5.69 9.86 -2.72
CA GLU A 73 6.44 9.06 -3.69
C GLU A 73 5.61 8.81 -4.97
N MET A 74 4.32 8.51 -4.82
CA MET A 74 3.40 8.35 -5.95
C MET A 74 3.29 9.64 -6.79
N MET A 75 3.30 10.80 -6.14
CA MET A 75 3.25 12.09 -6.82
C MET A 75 4.57 12.45 -7.51
N GLU A 76 5.69 11.91 -7.06
CA GLU A 76 7.02 12.13 -7.65
C GLU A 76 7.21 11.30 -8.93
N ASP A 77 6.98 9.98 -8.88
CA ASP A 77 7.15 9.09 -10.04
C ASP A 77 6.25 7.85 -9.97
N LEU A 78 4.95 8.04 -10.23
CA LEU A 78 3.99 6.96 -10.21
C LEU A 78 4.24 5.88 -11.27
N ASP A 79 4.77 6.27 -12.42
CA ASP A 79 4.98 5.33 -13.53
C ASP A 79 6.08 4.31 -13.19
N THR A 80 7.17 4.76 -12.57
CA THR A 80 8.22 3.87 -12.04
C THR A 80 7.69 2.98 -10.92
N ILE A 81 6.93 3.54 -9.97
CA ILE A 81 6.31 2.76 -8.87
C ILE A 81 5.43 1.64 -9.42
N ILE A 82 4.56 1.94 -10.36
CA ILE A 82 3.70 0.94 -11.01
C ILE A 82 4.54 -0.15 -11.69
N ALA A 83 5.57 0.23 -12.44
CA ALA A 83 6.44 -0.71 -13.14
C ALA A 83 7.17 -1.64 -12.16
N ASP A 84 7.72 -1.10 -11.09
CA ASP A 84 8.51 -1.83 -10.10
C ASP A 84 7.64 -2.83 -9.31
N TYR A 85 6.51 -2.39 -8.80
CA TYR A 85 5.63 -3.29 -8.04
C TYR A 85 4.92 -4.34 -8.93
N LYS A 86 4.62 -4.02 -10.19
CA LYS A 86 4.19 -5.04 -11.17
C LYS A 86 5.27 -6.09 -11.45
N LYS A 87 6.53 -5.69 -11.54
CA LYS A 87 7.66 -6.60 -11.72
C LYS A 87 7.80 -7.57 -10.54
N ILE A 88 7.57 -7.09 -9.32
CA ILE A 88 7.55 -7.93 -8.11
C ILE A 88 6.35 -8.90 -8.14
N GLY A 89 5.26 -8.53 -8.78
CA GLY A 89 4.02 -9.32 -8.84
C GLY A 89 2.96 -8.84 -7.84
N VAL A 90 3.11 -7.63 -7.29
CA VAL A 90 2.12 -6.99 -6.41
C VAL A 90 0.88 -6.63 -7.21
N GLN A 91 -0.30 -6.93 -6.67
CA GLN A 91 -1.60 -6.62 -7.28
C GLN A 91 -2.24 -5.36 -6.72
N TYR A 92 -1.95 -5.03 -5.45
CA TYR A 92 -2.57 -3.93 -4.72
C TYR A 92 -1.52 -2.92 -4.28
N LEU A 93 -1.63 -1.67 -4.76
CA LEU A 93 -0.90 -0.54 -4.18
C LEU A 93 -1.77 0.11 -3.11
N VAL A 94 -1.21 0.38 -1.96
CA VAL A 94 -1.93 0.91 -0.80
C VAL A 94 -1.34 2.24 -0.40
N MET A 95 -2.17 3.27 -0.32
CA MET A 95 -1.77 4.53 0.31
C MET A 95 -1.82 4.36 1.82
N PRO A 96 -0.68 4.42 2.54
CA PRO A 96 -0.63 4.06 3.95
C PRO A 96 -1.06 5.18 4.91
N TYR A 97 -1.02 6.45 4.48
CA TYR A 97 -1.17 7.56 5.40
C TYR A 97 -1.51 8.86 4.68
N MET A 98 -2.48 9.59 5.20
CA MET A 98 -2.87 10.92 4.73
C MET A 98 -2.12 12.01 5.51
N ALA A 99 -1.39 12.88 4.81
CA ALA A 99 -0.70 14.01 5.42
C ALA A 99 -1.69 14.96 6.11
N GLU A 100 -1.25 15.61 7.18
CA GLU A 100 -2.13 16.43 8.04
C GLU A 100 -2.85 17.54 7.28
N GLU A 101 -2.20 18.14 6.31
CA GLU A 101 -2.75 19.21 5.47
C GLU A 101 -3.96 18.75 4.61
N TYR A 102 -4.09 17.44 4.37
CA TYR A 102 -5.17 16.85 3.56
C TYR A 102 -6.26 16.19 4.39
N ARG A 103 -6.16 16.17 5.71
CA ARG A 103 -7.14 15.50 6.58
C ARG A 103 -8.49 16.22 6.60
N PRO A 104 -9.60 15.51 6.84
CA PRO A 104 -10.95 16.09 6.87
C PRO A 104 -11.13 17.26 7.82
N VAL A 105 -10.31 17.38 8.86
CA VAL A 105 -10.28 18.54 9.78
C VAL A 105 -9.80 19.82 9.10
N ASN A 106 -9.19 19.72 7.93
CA ASN A 106 -8.84 20.84 7.04
C ASN A 106 -9.67 20.73 5.74
N PRO A 107 -10.88 21.28 5.67
CA PRO A 107 -11.77 21.07 4.54
C PRO A 107 -11.19 21.50 3.20
N GLU A 108 -10.45 22.62 3.17
CA GLU A 108 -9.82 23.12 1.94
C GLU A 108 -8.73 22.16 1.42
N GLY A 109 -7.86 21.68 2.29
CA GLY A 109 -6.83 20.71 1.94
C GLY A 109 -7.43 19.38 1.51
N PHE A 110 -8.45 18.91 2.24
CA PHE A 110 -9.13 17.66 1.92
C PHE A 110 -9.81 17.72 0.53
N GLN A 111 -10.51 18.82 0.20
CA GLN A 111 -11.13 19.00 -1.11
C GLN A 111 -10.10 19.06 -2.26
N LYS A 112 -8.91 19.60 -2.02
CA LYS A 112 -7.82 19.59 -2.99
C LYS A 112 -7.21 18.20 -3.19
N PHE A 113 -7.20 17.39 -2.14
CA PHE A 113 -6.62 16.06 -2.14
C PHE A 113 -7.43 15.05 -2.94
N LEU A 114 -8.77 15.09 -2.87
CA LEU A 114 -9.65 14.12 -3.51
C LEU A 114 -9.39 13.95 -5.04
N PRO A 115 -9.30 15.02 -5.85
CA PRO A 115 -8.99 14.88 -7.27
C PRO A 115 -7.59 14.31 -7.52
N MET A 116 -6.59 14.66 -6.70
CA MET A 116 -5.23 14.11 -6.84
C MET A 116 -5.23 12.60 -6.57
N LEU A 117 -5.92 12.17 -5.52
CA LEU A 117 -6.06 10.76 -5.17
C LEU A 117 -6.80 9.97 -6.27
N ASN A 118 -7.84 10.57 -6.86
CA ASN A 118 -8.57 9.99 -7.98
C ASN A 118 -7.68 9.82 -9.23
N GLU A 119 -6.83 10.78 -9.55
CA GLU A 119 -5.91 10.70 -10.69
C GLU A 119 -4.87 9.59 -10.50
N VAL A 120 -4.29 9.48 -9.31
CA VAL A 120 -3.38 8.40 -8.94
C VAL A 120 -4.08 7.05 -9.10
N GLY A 121 -5.25 6.91 -8.51
CA GLY A 121 -6.03 5.68 -8.58
C GLY A 121 -6.39 5.28 -10.00
N LYS A 122 -6.81 6.26 -10.83
CA LYS A 122 -7.09 6.00 -12.26
C LYS A 122 -5.87 5.45 -13.01
N LYS A 123 -4.68 6.02 -12.82
CA LYS A 123 -3.46 5.52 -13.44
C LYS A 123 -3.10 4.10 -13.00
N ILE A 124 -3.26 3.81 -11.71
CA ILE A 124 -3.02 2.47 -11.15
C ILE A 124 -4.02 1.47 -11.74
N HIS A 125 -5.31 1.83 -11.82
CA HIS A 125 -6.35 1.01 -12.45
C HIS A 125 -6.06 0.76 -13.93
N ASP A 126 -5.76 1.80 -14.71
CA ASP A 126 -5.43 1.70 -16.14
C ASP A 126 -4.20 0.80 -16.40
N ALA A 127 -3.30 0.70 -15.43
CA ALA A 127 -2.18 -0.22 -15.44
C ALA A 127 -2.54 -1.67 -15.04
N GLY A 128 -3.80 -1.95 -14.70
CA GLY A 128 -4.29 -3.28 -14.32
C GLY A 128 -3.94 -3.68 -12.89
N MET A 129 -3.73 -2.71 -12.01
CA MET A 129 -3.56 -2.89 -10.56
C MET A 129 -4.76 -2.29 -9.83
N THR A 130 -4.89 -2.57 -8.54
CA THR A 130 -5.92 -1.99 -7.68
C THR A 130 -5.29 -1.05 -6.67
N PHE A 131 -5.90 0.12 -6.48
CA PHE A 131 -5.46 1.10 -5.50
C PHE A 131 -6.34 1.03 -4.25
N LEU A 132 -5.71 0.83 -3.10
CA LEU A 132 -6.36 0.73 -1.80
C LEU A 132 -5.97 1.89 -0.90
N TYR A 133 -6.85 2.20 0.04
CA TYR A 133 -6.61 3.17 1.09
C TYR A 133 -6.56 2.49 2.46
N HIS A 134 -5.45 2.67 3.18
CA HIS A 134 -5.31 2.24 4.57
C HIS A 134 -5.71 3.40 5.49
N ASN A 135 -6.83 3.25 6.18
CA ASN A 135 -7.36 4.29 7.06
C ASN A 135 -6.78 4.24 8.47
N HIS A 136 -6.87 5.38 9.14
CA HIS A 136 -6.60 5.57 10.57
C HIS A 136 -7.88 6.06 11.27
N ASP A 137 -7.72 6.78 12.36
CA ASP A 137 -8.82 7.37 13.14
C ASP A 137 -9.24 8.75 12.61
N PHE A 138 -8.33 9.48 12.00
CA PHE A 138 -8.56 10.85 11.56
C PHE A 138 -9.49 10.99 10.35
N GLU A 139 -9.75 9.93 9.58
CA GLU A 139 -10.78 9.92 8.55
C GLU A 139 -12.19 9.87 9.14
N PHE A 140 -12.32 9.31 10.34
CA PHE A 140 -13.60 9.21 11.06
C PHE A 140 -13.89 10.44 11.91
N VAL A 141 -13.56 11.62 11.38
CA VAL A 141 -13.92 12.91 11.94
C VAL A 141 -15.14 13.46 11.19
N LYS A 142 -16.09 14.03 11.93
CA LYS A 142 -17.22 14.77 11.33
C LYS A 142 -16.74 16.10 10.81
N MET A 143 -16.99 16.33 9.54
CA MET A 143 -16.81 17.63 8.88
C MET A 143 -17.89 18.62 9.33
N GLU A 144 -17.78 19.89 8.96
CA GLU A 144 -18.71 20.94 9.35
C GLU A 144 -20.16 20.67 8.91
N ASP A 145 -20.36 19.98 7.80
CA ASP A 145 -21.66 19.56 7.27
C ASP A 145 -22.23 18.29 7.96
N GLY A 146 -21.49 17.73 8.92
CA GLY A 146 -21.88 16.56 9.70
C GLY A 146 -21.57 15.21 9.05
N GLN A 147 -21.00 15.19 7.83
CA GLN A 147 -20.59 13.98 7.16
C GLN A 147 -19.24 13.49 7.72
N TRP A 148 -18.97 12.17 7.63
CA TRP A 148 -17.67 11.63 7.97
C TRP A 148 -16.69 11.79 6.80
N GLY A 149 -15.46 12.22 7.08
CA GLY A 149 -14.44 12.40 6.05
C GLY A 149 -14.20 11.11 5.23
N TYR A 150 -14.20 9.96 5.89
CA TYR A 150 -14.12 8.65 5.25
C TYR A 150 -15.21 8.45 4.18
N ASP A 151 -16.48 8.68 4.55
CA ASP A 151 -17.61 8.51 3.65
C ASP A 151 -17.54 9.49 2.46
N VAL A 152 -17.16 10.75 2.71
CA VAL A 152 -16.99 11.78 1.68
C VAL A 152 -15.91 11.37 0.69
N MET A 153 -14.77 10.84 1.15
CA MET A 153 -13.67 10.39 0.30
C MET A 153 -14.13 9.28 -0.66
N PHE A 154 -14.73 8.22 -0.14
CA PHE A 154 -15.17 7.09 -0.98
C PHE A 154 -16.41 7.39 -1.82
N ALA A 155 -17.25 8.36 -1.44
CA ALA A 155 -18.33 8.85 -2.28
C ALA A 155 -17.85 9.75 -3.43
N SER A 156 -16.70 10.40 -3.28
CA SER A 156 -16.14 11.36 -4.24
C SER A 156 -15.28 10.72 -5.33
N ILE A 157 -14.77 9.50 -5.08
CA ILE A 157 -13.84 8.81 -5.98
C ILE A 157 -14.50 7.53 -6.51
N PRO A 158 -14.47 7.27 -7.84
CA PRO A 158 -14.98 6.02 -8.39
C PRO A 158 -14.34 4.79 -7.73
N HIS A 159 -15.14 3.76 -7.46
CA HIS A 159 -14.69 2.55 -6.78
C HIS A 159 -13.53 1.84 -7.50
N ASP A 160 -13.50 1.88 -8.84
CA ASP A 160 -12.40 1.32 -9.63
C ASP A 160 -11.08 2.07 -9.43
N ASN A 161 -11.14 3.34 -9.00
CA ASN A 161 -9.96 4.17 -8.77
C ASN A 161 -9.49 4.15 -7.32
N LEU A 162 -10.35 3.84 -6.35
CA LEU A 162 -9.98 3.74 -4.94
C LEU A 162 -10.91 2.79 -4.19
N MET A 163 -10.33 1.82 -3.50
CA MET A 163 -11.05 0.89 -2.62
C MET A 163 -10.56 1.05 -1.17
N PRO A 164 -11.43 0.78 -0.17
CA PRO A 164 -11.03 0.72 1.23
C PRO A 164 -10.16 -0.50 1.54
#